data_797ea68f381c04a1d0b284225da8a2db
#
_entry.id   797ea68f381c04a1d0b284225da8a2db
#
_cell.length_a   1.000
_cell.length_b   1.000
_cell.length_c   1.000
_cell.angle_alpha   90.00
_cell.angle_beta   90.00
_cell.angle_gamma   90.00
#
_symmetry.space_group_name_H-M   'P 1'
#
loop_
_entity.id
_entity.type
_entity.pdbx_description
1 polymer ?
#
loop_
_entity_poly.entity_id
_entity_poly.type
_entity_poly.pdbx_seq_one_letter_code
_entity_poly.pdbx_strand_id
1 'polypeptide(L)'
;MRLLLSPPLRQVAAMLLLIALASCGDSNNQAYIEKPVDDLYNKAMDALVDENYGTAAKTFDTVESQHPYSVWATKSQLMQVYALYEDGKYDDAIIAADRFIQLHPGHRDVAYSYYLKAICYYMQIVDVGRDQKLTELALKSLDDVVRRFPDSKYARDAKLKLDFTRDHLAGKEMEIGRYYLKRQEYLAAINRFKRVIDNYQTTTHVPEALERLVECDLALGLVKEARDNAAVLGYYYPGSRWYGDAYGLVTGGGTPAGGGEGWFGRLVSGVF
;
A
#
# COMPACT_ATOMS: atom_id res chain seq x y z
N MET A 1 28.91 51.49 27.04
CA MET A 1 28.68 52.59 26.12
C MET A 1 27.16 52.85 26.05
N ARG A 2 26.63 53.78 26.85
CA ARG A 2 25.23 54.11 26.90
C ARG A 2 24.95 55.18 25.84
N LEU A 3 24.25 54.81 24.77
CA LEU A 3 23.74 55.73 23.76
C LEU A 3 22.59 56.55 24.38
N LEU A 4 22.90 57.77 24.83
CA LEU A 4 21.90 58.77 25.28
C LEU A 4 21.25 59.36 24.02
N LEU A 5 20.12 58.82 23.56
CA LEU A 5 19.28 59.47 22.55
C LEU A 5 18.66 60.72 23.17
N SER A 6 18.70 61.83 22.42
CA SER A 6 18.07 63.13 22.81
C SER A 6 16.56 62.98 23.01
N PRO A 7 15.95 63.78 23.93
CA PRO A 7 14.54 63.61 24.29
C PRO A 7 13.56 63.64 23.13
N PRO A 8 13.69 64.40 22.04
CA PRO A 8 12.76 64.34 20.89
C PRO A 8 12.87 63.01 20.11
N LEU A 9 14.07 62.41 20.06
CA LEU A 9 14.28 61.15 19.32
C LEU A 9 13.65 59.94 20.05
N ARG A 10 13.58 59.99 21.37
CA ARG A 10 12.87 58.97 22.21
C ARG A 10 11.37 59.00 22.01
N GLN A 11 10.81 60.24 21.86
CA GLN A 11 9.35 60.38 21.61
C GLN A 11 8.96 59.88 20.20
N VAL A 12 9.80 60.17 19.20
CA VAL A 12 9.59 59.67 17.82
C VAL A 12 9.75 58.15 17.74
N ALA A 13 10.74 57.57 18.44
CA ALA A 13 10.94 56.15 18.51
C ALA A 13 9.78 55.43 19.23
N ALA A 14 9.25 56.02 20.32
CA ALA A 14 8.10 55.49 21.03
C ALA A 14 6.81 55.53 20.18
N MET A 15 6.63 56.62 19.40
CA MET A 15 5.48 56.78 18.51
C MET A 15 5.52 55.83 17.32
N LEU A 16 6.71 55.57 16.76
CA LEU A 16 6.91 54.54 15.71
C LEU A 16 6.68 53.14 16.23
N LEU A 17 7.06 52.84 17.47
CA LEU A 17 6.83 51.54 18.11
C LEU A 17 5.31 51.31 18.36
N LEU A 18 4.57 52.34 18.73
CA LEU A 18 3.12 52.28 18.91
C LEU A 18 2.37 52.07 17.58
N ILE A 19 2.85 52.66 16.48
CA ILE A 19 2.26 52.47 15.14
C ILE A 19 2.56 51.05 14.63
N ALA A 20 3.72 50.47 14.93
CA ALA A 20 4.07 49.10 14.55
C ALA A 20 3.22 48.04 15.29
N LEU A 21 2.79 48.35 16.53
CA LEU A 21 1.91 47.47 17.30
C LEU A 21 0.42 47.55 16.85
N ALA A 22 0.02 48.63 16.22
CA ALA A 22 -1.33 48.77 15.69
C ALA A 22 -1.54 48.07 14.32
N SER A 23 -0.46 47.67 13.64
CA SER A 23 -0.51 47.01 12.31
C SER A 23 -0.71 45.48 12.37
N CYS A 24 -0.81 44.87 13.56
CA CYS A 24 -1.08 43.42 13.71
C CYS A 24 -2.57 43.13 13.91
N GLY A 25 -3.46 43.87 13.32
CA GLY A 25 -4.90 43.75 13.54
C GLY A 25 -5.77 43.60 12.29
N ASP A 26 -5.20 43.05 11.19
CA ASP A 26 -6.04 42.59 10.08
C ASP A 26 -6.22 41.06 10.14
N SER A 27 -6.85 40.63 11.23
CA SER A 27 -7.56 39.36 11.20
C SER A 27 -8.72 39.55 10.24
N ASN A 28 -8.69 38.86 9.11
CA ASN A 28 -9.79 38.64 8.21
C ASN A 28 -10.93 37.96 8.98
N ASN A 29 -11.56 38.68 9.90
CA ASN A 29 -12.81 38.29 10.56
C ASN A 29 -13.92 38.39 9.51
N GLN A 30 -13.87 37.52 8.49
CA GLN A 30 -15.08 37.19 7.76
C GLN A 30 -16.03 36.61 8.83
N ALA A 31 -17.06 37.38 9.14
CA ALA A 31 -18.11 36.92 10.03
C ALA A 31 -18.53 35.52 9.58
N TYR A 32 -18.43 34.55 10.48
CA TYR A 32 -18.87 33.16 10.21
C TYR A 32 -20.38 33.24 9.86
N ILE A 33 -20.67 33.08 8.58
CA ILE A 33 -22.05 33.04 8.06
C ILE A 33 -22.35 31.57 7.87
N GLU A 34 -23.17 31.01 8.77
CA GLU A 34 -23.70 29.68 8.64
C GLU A 34 -24.57 29.63 7.38
N LYS A 35 -24.20 28.71 6.46
CA LYS A 35 -24.98 28.49 5.23
C LYS A 35 -25.90 27.30 5.41
N PRO A 36 -27.07 27.32 4.72
CA PRO A 36 -27.92 26.13 4.70
C PRO A 36 -27.13 24.88 4.29
N VAL A 37 -27.32 23.78 5.00
CA VAL A 37 -26.57 22.55 4.78
C VAL A 37 -26.76 21.98 3.37
N ASP A 38 -27.95 22.11 2.83
CA ASP A 38 -28.29 21.67 1.47
C ASP A 38 -27.50 22.45 0.41
N ASP A 39 -27.37 23.77 0.58
CA ASP A 39 -26.61 24.62 -0.33
C ASP A 39 -25.12 24.28 -0.31
N LEU A 40 -24.56 24.02 0.90
CA LEU A 40 -23.17 23.63 1.04
C LEU A 40 -22.91 22.26 0.41
N TYR A 41 -23.79 21.30 0.68
CA TYR A 41 -23.65 19.95 0.13
C TYR A 41 -23.78 19.95 -1.40
N ASN A 42 -24.78 20.65 -1.96
CA ASN A 42 -24.95 20.77 -3.40
C ASN A 42 -23.75 21.45 -4.05
N LYS A 43 -23.24 22.53 -3.45
CA LYS A 43 -22.02 23.21 -3.94
C LYS A 43 -20.80 22.27 -3.95
N ALA A 44 -20.67 21.39 -2.93
CA ALA A 44 -19.60 20.41 -2.91
C ALA A 44 -19.78 19.35 -4.01
N MET A 45 -21.02 18.92 -4.25
CA MET A 45 -21.35 17.98 -5.34
C MET A 45 -21.11 18.60 -6.72
N ASP A 46 -21.49 19.87 -6.93
CA ASP A 46 -21.22 20.59 -8.19
C ASP A 46 -19.71 20.64 -8.47
N ALA A 47 -18.92 21.03 -7.46
CA ALA A 47 -17.46 21.04 -7.57
C ALA A 47 -16.87 19.67 -7.89
N LEU A 48 -17.50 18.60 -7.38
CA LEU A 48 -17.09 17.22 -7.65
C LEU A 48 -17.41 16.80 -9.09
N VAL A 49 -18.58 17.21 -9.62
CA VAL A 49 -18.99 16.96 -11.01
C VAL A 49 -18.10 17.77 -11.98
N ASP A 50 -17.69 18.96 -11.59
CA ASP A 50 -16.76 19.82 -12.35
C ASP A 50 -15.29 19.35 -12.22
N GLU A 51 -15.04 18.18 -11.63
CA GLU A 51 -13.71 17.60 -11.38
C GLU A 51 -12.80 18.51 -10.53
N ASN A 52 -13.37 19.49 -9.85
CA ASN A 52 -12.65 20.37 -8.93
C ASN A 52 -12.57 19.71 -7.55
N TYR A 53 -11.87 18.59 -7.49
CA TYR A 53 -11.84 17.70 -6.33
C TYR A 53 -11.31 18.36 -5.06
N GLY A 54 -10.29 19.22 -5.20
CA GLY A 54 -9.74 19.96 -4.07
C GLY A 54 -10.72 20.93 -3.44
N THR A 55 -11.58 21.58 -4.25
CA THR A 55 -12.66 22.46 -3.78
C THR A 55 -13.79 21.62 -3.19
N ALA A 56 -14.15 20.52 -3.82
CA ALA A 56 -15.16 19.59 -3.34
C ALA A 56 -14.80 19.07 -1.93
N ALA A 57 -13.58 18.57 -1.73
CA ALA A 57 -13.11 18.08 -0.44
C ALA A 57 -13.21 19.12 0.67
N LYS A 58 -12.76 20.36 0.42
CA LYS A 58 -12.86 21.48 1.38
C LYS A 58 -14.30 21.85 1.70
N THR A 59 -15.18 21.81 0.68
CA THR A 59 -16.59 22.17 0.88
C THR A 59 -17.34 21.08 1.65
N PHE A 60 -17.03 19.80 1.42
CA PHE A 60 -17.55 18.67 2.24
C PHE A 60 -17.08 18.80 3.70
N ASP A 61 -15.82 19.16 3.94
CA ASP A 61 -15.31 19.43 5.29
C ASP A 61 -16.07 20.58 5.96
N THR A 62 -16.42 21.61 5.20
CA THR A 62 -17.25 22.73 5.69
C THR A 62 -18.65 22.29 6.08
N VAL A 63 -19.28 21.35 5.34
CA VAL A 63 -20.57 20.76 5.72
C VAL A 63 -20.48 20.07 7.08
N GLU A 64 -19.44 19.27 7.29
CA GLU A 64 -19.23 18.57 8.57
C GLU A 64 -19.01 19.57 9.72
N SER A 65 -18.15 20.58 9.50
CA SER A 65 -17.78 21.54 10.55
C SER A 65 -18.92 22.46 10.93
N GLN A 66 -19.78 22.87 9.99
CA GLN A 66 -20.90 23.74 10.25
C GLN A 66 -22.15 23.00 10.76
N HIS A 67 -22.35 21.75 10.30
CA HIS A 67 -23.55 20.97 10.59
C HIS A 67 -23.23 19.53 11.04
N PRO A 68 -22.44 19.34 12.11
CA PRO A 68 -21.90 18.04 12.49
C PRO A 68 -22.95 16.98 12.84
N TYR A 69 -24.14 17.39 13.24
CA TYR A 69 -25.23 16.49 13.60
C TYR A 69 -26.25 16.26 12.48
N SER A 70 -26.01 16.79 11.30
CA SER A 70 -26.90 16.60 10.15
C SER A 70 -26.68 15.25 9.48
N VAL A 71 -27.70 14.72 8.84
CA VAL A 71 -27.57 13.53 7.98
C VAL A 71 -26.62 13.74 6.81
N TRP A 72 -26.40 15.01 6.44
CA TRP A 72 -25.47 15.41 5.39
C TRP A 72 -24.02 15.36 5.85
N ALA A 73 -23.73 15.53 7.15
CA ALA A 73 -22.38 15.47 7.68
C ALA A 73 -21.74 14.10 7.42
N THR A 74 -22.44 13.02 7.76
CA THR A 74 -21.95 11.66 7.51
C THR A 74 -21.73 11.35 6.02
N LYS A 75 -22.63 11.84 5.16
CA LYS A 75 -22.45 11.72 3.71
C LYS A 75 -21.26 12.53 3.22
N SER A 76 -21.11 13.76 3.73
CA SER A 76 -20.01 14.66 3.37
C SER A 76 -18.66 14.09 3.78
N GLN A 77 -18.54 13.48 4.95
CA GLN A 77 -17.32 12.80 5.38
C GLN A 77 -16.89 11.72 4.36
N LEU A 78 -17.82 10.87 3.91
CA LEU A 78 -17.52 9.83 2.94
C LEU A 78 -17.17 10.42 1.56
N MET A 79 -17.89 11.46 1.12
CA MET A 79 -17.63 12.13 -0.15
C MET A 79 -16.32 12.94 -0.12
N GLN A 80 -15.90 13.43 1.06
CA GLN A 80 -14.59 14.05 1.26
C GLN A 80 -13.46 13.03 1.01
N VAL A 81 -13.58 11.81 1.53
CA VAL A 81 -12.60 10.73 1.26
C VAL A 81 -12.46 10.50 -0.24
N TYR A 82 -13.59 10.40 -0.95
CA TYR A 82 -13.61 10.20 -2.39
C TYR A 82 -12.97 11.38 -3.14
N ALA A 83 -13.36 12.62 -2.79
CA ALA A 83 -12.80 13.81 -3.42
C ALA A 83 -11.27 13.95 -3.21
N LEU A 84 -10.79 13.64 -2.01
CA LEU A 84 -9.35 13.64 -1.73
C LEU A 84 -8.60 12.55 -2.51
N TYR A 85 -9.21 11.37 -2.68
CA TYR A 85 -8.67 10.30 -3.51
C TYR A 85 -8.54 10.73 -4.98
N GLU A 86 -9.60 11.31 -5.56
CA GLU A 86 -9.60 11.80 -6.95
C GLU A 86 -8.62 12.98 -7.14
N ASP A 87 -8.41 13.81 -6.11
CA ASP A 87 -7.42 14.91 -6.10
C ASP A 87 -5.96 14.39 -5.98
N GLY A 88 -5.77 13.08 -5.84
CA GLY A 88 -4.45 12.47 -5.65
C GLY A 88 -3.83 12.72 -4.27
N LYS A 89 -4.59 13.27 -3.34
CA LYS A 89 -4.17 13.52 -1.94
C LYS A 89 -4.39 12.27 -1.09
N TYR A 90 -3.65 11.22 -1.42
CA TYR A 90 -3.86 9.88 -0.84
C TYR A 90 -3.68 9.85 0.68
N ASP A 91 -2.70 10.58 1.22
CA ASP A 91 -2.46 10.61 2.68
C ASP A 91 -3.62 11.26 3.43
N ASP A 92 -4.13 12.40 2.92
CA ASP A 92 -5.30 13.06 3.50
C ASP A 92 -6.56 12.18 3.38
N ALA A 93 -6.73 11.50 2.24
CA ALA A 93 -7.83 10.57 2.02
C ALA A 93 -7.79 9.38 3.01
N ILE A 94 -6.61 8.85 3.32
CA ILE A 94 -6.41 7.77 4.31
C ILE A 94 -6.83 8.26 5.71
N ILE A 95 -6.42 9.46 6.11
CA ILE A 95 -6.79 10.06 7.41
C ILE A 95 -8.30 10.26 7.49
N ALA A 96 -8.92 10.82 6.45
CA ALA A 96 -10.37 11.02 6.40
C ALA A 96 -11.13 9.68 6.41
N ALA A 97 -10.65 8.67 5.71
CA ALA A 97 -11.23 7.33 5.70
C ALA A 97 -11.14 6.66 7.08
N ASP A 98 -10.00 6.75 7.76
CA ASP A 98 -9.84 6.20 9.11
C ASP A 98 -10.78 6.89 10.11
N ARG A 99 -10.93 8.21 10.01
CA ARG A 99 -11.88 8.96 10.81
C ARG A 99 -13.32 8.49 10.57
N PHE A 100 -13.74 8.33 9.31
CA PHE A 100 -15.07 7.82 8.98
C PHE A 100 -15.31 6.42 9.57
N ILE A 101 -14.35 5.51 9.41
CA ILE A 101 -14.41 4.14 9.91
C ILE A 101 -14.56 4.12 11.44
N GLN A 102 -13.82 4.98 12.15
CA GLN A 102 -13.87 5.07 13.61
C GLN A 102 -15.19 5.65 14.12
N LEU A 103 -15.71 6.68 13.46
CA LEU A 103 -16.95 7.35 13.87
C LEU A 103 -18.21 6.56 13.47
N HIS A 104 -18.15 5.83 12.36
CA HIS A 104 -19.31 5.17 11.75
C HIS A 104 -19.04 3.68 11.43
N PRO A 105 -18.59 2.85 12.40
CA PRO A 105 -18.20 1.45 12.12
C PRO A 105 -19.34 0.56 11.62
N GLY A 106 -20.58 0.90 11.96
CA GLY A 106 -21.79 0.18 11.53
C GLY A 106 -22.50 0.81 10.32
N HIS A 107 -21.91 1.82 9.69
CA HIS A 107 -22.57 2.46 8.55
C HIS A 107 -22.61 1.53 7.32
N ARG A 108 -23.72 1.54 6.57
CA ARG A 108 -23.88 0.67 5.39
C ARG A 108 -22.77 0.83 4.35
N ASP A 109 -22.19 2.03 4.22
CA ASP A 109 -21.15 2.35 3.25
C ASP A 109 -19.74 2.30 3.87
N VAL A 110 -19.56 1.76 5.08
CA VAL A 110 -18.24 1.65 5.72
C VAL A 110 -17.27 0.80 4.90
N ALA A 111 -17.79 -0.23 4.20
CA ALA A 111 -16.99 -1.05 3.28
C ALA A 111 -16.35 -0.21 2.16
N TYR A 112 -17.03 0.83 1.70
CA TYR A 112 -16.48 1.76 0.70
C TYR A 112 -15.32 2.58 1.26
N SER A 113 -15.43 3.06 2.50
CA SER A 113 -14.33 3.79 3.15
C SER A 113 -13.09 2.91 3.36
N TYR A 114 -13.27 1.64 3.80
CA TYR A 114 -12.18 0.67 3.86
C TYR A 114 -11.53 0.45 2.50
N TYR A 115 -12.34 0.33 1.46
CA TYR A 115 -11.87 0.16 0.10
C TYR A 115 -11.09 1.38 -0.41
N LEU A 116 -11.61 2.59 -0.26
CA LEU A 116 -10.90 3.82 -0.67
C LEU A 116 -9.56 3.96 0.05
N LYS A 117 -9.52 3.70 1.36
CA LYS A 117 -8.26 3.67 2.11
C LYS A 117 -7.26 2.68 1.50
N ALA A 118 -7.70 1.46 1.20
CA ALA A 118 -6.85 0.44 0.61
C ALA A 118 -6.34 0.84 -0.78
N ILE A 119 -7.20 1.47 -1.60
CA ILE A 119 -6.82 1.98 -2.91
C ILE A 119 -5.83 3.14 -2.80
N CYS A 120 -5.99 4.04 -1.83
CA CYS A 120 -5.02 5.11 -1.59
C CYS A 120 -3.61 4.58 -1.30
N TYR A 121 -3.47 3.51 -0.51
CA TYR A 121 -2.17 2.85 -0.33
C TYR A 121 -1.70 2.16 -1.60
N TYR A 122 -2.61 1.49 -2.32
CA TYR A 122 -2.28 0.79 -3.56
C TYR A 122 -1.75 1.73 -4.66
N MET A 123 -2.34 2.91 -4.80
CA MET A 123 -1.91 3.93 -5.77
C MET A 123 -0.52 4.51 -5.46
N GLN A 124 -0.03 4.35 -4.24
CA GLN A 124 1.28 4.79 -3.79
C GLN A 124 2.37 3.69 -3.88
N ILE A 125 2.03 2.50 -4.42
CA ILE A 125 3.02 1.43 -4.63
C ILE A 125 4.05 1.93 -5.64
N VAL A 126 5.32 1.80 -5.26
CA VAL A 126 6.47 2.19 -6.07
C VAL A 126 7.20 0.96 -6.61
N ASP A 127 8.22 1.17 -7.45
CA ASP A 127 9.06 0.12 -8.00
C ASP A 127 9.61 -0.85 -6.93
N VAL A 128 9.77 -2.13 -7.30
CA VAL A 128 10.28 -3.21 -6.42
C VAL A 128 11.64 -2.88 -5.81
N GLY A 129 12.47 -2.10 -6.49
CA GLY A 129 13.79 -1.68 -6.00
C GLY A 129 13.74 -0.72 -4.80
N ARG A 130 12.58 -0.09 -4.55
CA ARG A 130 12.40 0.94 -3.49
C ARG A 130 11.88 0.36 -2.18
N ASP A 131 11.64 1.24 -1.21
CA ASP A 131 11.00 0.86 0.07
C ASP A 131 9.57 0.36 -0.14
N GLN A 132 9.23 -0.77 0.51
CA GLN A 132 7.96 -1.46 0.33
C GLN A 132 6.95 -1.22 1.46
N LYS A 133 7.20 -0.26 2.35
CA LYS A 133 6.30 0.01 3.48
C LYS A 133 4.86 0.32 3.04
N LEU A 134 4.69 1.13 2.00
CA LEU A 134 3.36 1.45 1.47
C LEU A 134 2.71 0.24 0.80
N THR A 135 3.50 -0.61 0.15
CA THR A 135 3.03 -1.88 -0.43
C THR A 135 2.52 -2.84 0.65
N GLU A 136 3.21 -2.93 1.79
CA GLU A 136 2.75 -3.74 2.94
C GLU A 136 1.47 -3.18 3.56
N LEU A 137 1.33 -1.85 3.64
CA LEU A 137 0.11 -1.19 4.11
C LEU A 137 -1.05 -1.41 3.13
N ALA A 138 -0.79 -1.38 1.82
CA ALA A 138 -1.76 -1.72 0.79
C ALA A 138 -2.22 -3.18 0.94
N LEU A 139 -1.27 -4.13 1.08
CA LEU A 139 -1.58 -5.54 1.29
C LEU A 139 -2.52 -5.74 2.46
N LYS A 140 -2.18 -5.17 3.63
CA LYS A 140 -2.98 -5.28 4.86
C LYS A 140 -4.37 -4.67 4.68
N SER A 141 -4.46 -3.48 4.08
CA SER A 141 -5.72 -2.78 3.93
C SER A 141 -6.64 -3.46 2.92
N LEU A 142 -6.09 -4.02 1.82
CA LEU A 142 -6.84 -4.82 0.85
C LEU A 142 -7.34 -6.15 1.46
N ASP A 143 -6.51 -6.82 2.27
CA ASP A 143 -6.90 -8.03 2.99
C ASP A 143 -8.03 -7.74 3.99
N ASP A 144 -7.99 -6.61 4.69
CA ASP A 144 -9.07 -6.16 5.58
C ASP A 144 -10.40 -5.99 4.82
N VAL A 145 -10.39 -5.44 3.61
CA VAL A 145 -11.60 -5.33 2.77
C VAL A 145 -12.15 -6.70 2.43
N VAL A 146 -11.31 -7.61 1.95
CA VAL A 146 -11.71 -8.95 1.51
C VAL A 146 -12.26 -9.77 2.68
N ARG A 147 -11.61 -9.71 3.86
CA ARG A 147 -12.02 -10.48 5.03
C ARG A 147 -13.26 -9.95 5.73
N ARG A 148 -13.36 -8.61 5.87
CA ARG A 148 -14.47 -7.98 6.62
C ARG A 148 -15.73 -7.85 5.80
N PHE A 149 -15.59 -7.68 4.49
CA PHE A 149 -16.71 -7.38 3.60
C PHE A 149 -16.70 -8.27 2.35
N PRO A 150 -16.67 -9.63 2.50
CA PRO A 150 -16.51 -10.56 1.38
C PRO A 150 -17.62 -10.45 0.33
N ASP A 151 -18.83 -10.10 0.76
CA ASP A 151 -20.00 -9.98 -0.11
C ASP A 151 -20.18 -8.58 -0.71
N SER A 152 -19.28 -7.64 -0.40
CA SER A 152 -19.36 -6.29 -0.94
C SER A 152 -18.94 -6.26 -2.41
N LYS A 153 -19.49 -5.32 -3.17
CA LYS A 153 -19.08 -5.08 -4.58
C LYS A 153 -17.58 -4.74 -4.70
N TYR A 154 -16.94 -4.31 -3.62
CA TYR A 154 -15.54 -3.92 -3.57
C TYR A 154 -14.60 -5.12 -3.37
N ALA A 155 -15.09 -6.23 -2.79
CA ALA A 155 -14.26 -7.38 -2.43
C ALA A 155 -13.58 -8.04 -3.63
N ARG A 156 -14.26 -8.12 -4.78
CA ARG A 156 -13.69 -8.72 -6.00
C ARG A 156 -12.47 -7.93 -6.49
N ASP A 157 -12.62 -6.61 -6.62
CA ASP A 157 -11.53 -5.74 -7.06
C ASP A 157 -10.39 -5.70 -6.05
N ALA A 158 -10.73 -5.60 -4.75
CA ALA A 158 -9.74 -5.67 -3.68
C ALA A 158 -8.94 -6.98 -3.70
N LYS A 159 -9.57 -8.12 -4.02
CA LYS A 159 -8.90 -9.42 -4.13
C LYS A 159 -7.90 -9.44 -5.29
N LEU A 160 -8.26 -8.91 -6.45
CA LEU A 160 -7.34 -8.81 -7.59
C LEU A 160 -6.12 -7.94 -7.24
N LYS A 161 -6.37 -6.78 -6.64
CA LYS A 161 -5.28 -5.88 -6.20
C LYS A 161 -4.42 -6.49 -5.10
N LEU A 162 -5.02 -7.28 -4.21
CA LEU A 162 -4.32 -8.04 -3.17
C LEU A 162 -3.33 -9.04 -3.79
N ASP A 163 -3.76 -9.77 -4.83
CA ASP A 163 -2.92 -10.75 -5.51
C ASP A 163 -1.76 -10.05 -6.25
N PHE A 164 -2.01 -8.92 -6.94
CA PHE A 164 -0.95 -8.10 -7.52
C PHE A 164 0.03 -7.56 -6.48
N THR A 165 -0.48 -7.11 -5.33
CA THR A 165 0.36 -6.58 -4.25
C THR A 165 1.25 -7.68 -3.65
N ARG A 166 0.73 -8.91 -3.51
CA ARG A 166 1.52 -10.08 -3.08
C ARG A 166 2.61 -10.41 -4.08
N ASP A 167 2.29 -10.42 -5.37
CA ASP A 167 3.25 -10.69 -6.44
C ASP A 167 4.37 -9.64 -6.46
N HIS A 168 4.03 -8.36 -6.25
CA HIS A 168 5.00 -7.28 -6.15
C HIS A 168 5.97 -7.45 -4.97
N LEU A 169 5.47 -7.81 -3.78
CA LEU A 169 6.30 -8.08 -2.59
C LEU A 169 7.16 -9.33 -2.77
N ALA A 170 6.64 -10.38 -3.40
CA ALA A 170 7.42 -11.56 -3.77
C ALA A 170 8.54 -11.20 -4.75
N GLY A 171 8.25 -10.35 -5.73
CA GLY A 171 9.24 -9.81 -6.67
C GLY A 171 10.40 -9.11 -5.97
N LYS A 172 10.13 -8.36 -4.88
CA LYS A 172 11.18 -7.73 -4.05
C LYS A 172 12.08 -8.75 -3.39
N GLU A 173 11.52 -9.78 -2.77
CA GLU A 173 12.31 -10.84 -2.15
C GLU A 173 13.13 -11.60 -3.21
N MET A 174 12.55 -11.83 -4.40
CA MET A 174 13.27 -12.44 -5.53
C MET A 174 14.43 -11.58 -6.02
N GLU A 175 14.25 -10.26 -6.14
CA GLU A 175 15.31 -9.33 -6.54
C GLU A 175 16.50 -9.40 -5.57
N ILE A 176 16.21 -9.31 -4.27
CA ILE A 176 17.24 -9.40 -3.22
C ILE A 176 17.89 -10.79 -3.23
N GLY A 177 17.11 -11.86 -3.39
CA GLY A 177 17.62 -13.22 -3.49
C GLY A 177 18.59 -13.41 -4.65
N ARG A 178 18.22 -12.95 -5.86
CA ARG A 178 19.08 -12.98 -7.05
C ARG A 178 20.36 -12.15 -6.86
N TYR A 179 20.27 -11.01 -6.19
CA TYR A 179 21.44 -10.20 -5.85
C TYR A 179 22.44 -10.98 -4.99
N TYR A 180 22.00 -11.63 -3.92
CA TYR A 180 22.85 -12.46 -3.06
C TYR A 180 23.39 -13.70 -3.78
N LEU A 181 22.56 -14.37 -4.58
CA LEU A 181 22.96 -15.53 -5.40
C LEU A 181 24.11 -15.16 -6.36
N LYS A 182 23.98 -14.04 -7.07
CA LYS A 182 25.02 -13.54 -7.98
C LYS A 182 26.34 -13.23 -7.25
N ARG A 183 26.28 -12.91 -5.97
CA ARG A 183 27.48 -12.70 -5.13
C ARG A 183 27.97 -13.98 -4.44
N GLN A 184 27.33 -15.12 -4.72
CA GLN A 184 27.63 -16.41 -4.09
C GLN A 184 27.39 -16.43 -2.57
N GLU A 185 26.56 -15.51 -2.08
CA GLU A 185 26.13 -15.44 -0.69
C GLU A 185 24.90 -16.36 -0.49
N TYR A 186 25.11 -17.67 -0.68
CA TYR A 186 24.03 -18.65 -0.82
C TYR A 186 23.07 -18.71 0.37
N LEU A 187 23.57 -18.63 1.62
CA LEU A 187 22.70 -18.64 2.81
C LEU A 187 21.77 -17.41 2.85
N ALA A 188 22.27 -16.25 2.45
CA ALA A 188 21.45 -15.04 2.37
C ALA A 188 20.41 -15.16 1.25
N ALA A 189 20.78 -15.70 0.10
CA ALA A 189 19.88 -15.98 -1.01
C ALA A 189 18.76 -16.95 -0.62
N ILE A 190 19.11 -18.08 0.01
CA ILE A 190 18.16 -19.09 0.51
C ILE A 190 17.10 -18.46 1.41
N ASN A 191 17.52 -17.60 2.35
CA ASN A 191 16.58 -16.94 3.25
C ASN A 191 15.57 -16.06 2.49
N ARG A 192 15.98 -15.43 1.39
CA ARG A 192 15.08 -14.60 0.57
C ARG A 192 14.13 -15.47 -0.26
N PHE A 193 14.61 -16.47 -0.92
CA PHE A 193 13.78 -17.39 -1.71
C PHE A 193 12.79 -18.15 -0.84
N LYS A 194 13.19 -18.60 0.36
CA LYS A 194 12.27 -19.21 1.34
C LYS A 194 11.13 -18.29 1.73
N ARG A 195 11.38 -16.98 1.92
CA ARG A 195 10.30 -16.02 2.20
C ARG A 195 9.24 -15.98 1.09
N VAL A 196 9.64 -16.14 -0.18
CA VAL A 196 8.69 -16.23 -1.28
C VAL A 196 7.79 -17.44 -1.13
N ILE A 197 8.36 -18.60 -0.82
CA ILE A 197 7.64 -19.85 -0.68
C ILE A 197 6.74 -19.85 0.56
N ASP A 198 7.22 -19.27 1.66
CA ASP A 198 6.50 -19.28 2.94
C ASP A 198 5.36 -18.26 2.98
N ASN A 199 5.57 -17.06 2.42
CA ASN A 199 4.64 -15.94 2.59
C ASN A 199 3.85 -15.59 1.32
N TYR A 200 4.31 -16.03 0.12
CA TYR A 200 3.75 -15.61 -1.17
C TYR A 200 3.46 -16.81 -2.09
N GLN A 201 2.88 -17.87 -1.55
CA GLN A 201 2.68 -19.17 -2.20
C GLN A 201 1.86 -19.13 -3.48
N THR A 202 0.99 -18.13 -3.65
CA THR A 202 0.10 -17.99 -4.81
C THR A 202 0.68 -17.15 -5.93
N THR A 203 1.92 -16.66 -5.78
CA THR A 203 2.54 -15.75 -6.75
C THR A 203 3.23 -16.49 -7.87
N THR A 204 3.44 -15.78 -8.98
CA THR A 204 4.14 -16.28 -10.16
C THR A 204 5.64 -16.54 -9.92
N HIS A 205 6.16 -16.05 -8.80
CA HIS A 205 7.57 -16.14 -8.43
C HIS A 205 7.96 -17.46 -7.77
N VAL A 206 7.01 -18.27 -7.27
CA VAL A 206 7.28 -19.50 -6.53
C VAL A 206 8.09 -20.53 -7.34
N PRO A 207 7.79 -20.79 -8.63
CA PRO A 207 8.59 -21.76 -9.40
C PRO A 207 10.05 -21.35 -9.55
N GLU A 208 10.33 -20.06 -9.78
CA GLU A 208 11.71 -19.55 -9.83
C GLU A 208 12.37 -19.66 -8.45
N ALA A 209 11.67 -19.31 -7.37
CA ALA A 209 12.22 -19.36 -6.03
C ALA A 209 12.66 -20.78 -5.65
N LEU A 210 11.86 -21.80 -5.99
CA LEU A 210 12.20 -23.20 -5.77
C LEU A 210 13.44 -23.63 -6.57
N GLU A 211 13.53 -23.24 -7.84
CA GLU A 211 14.70 -23.55 -8.66
C GLU A 211 15.97 -22.89 -8.12
N ARG A 212 15.88 -21.61 -7.72
CA ARG A 212 17.03 -20.90 -7.12
C ARG A 212 17.44 -21.49 -5.77
N LEU A 213 16.52 -22.09 -5.01
CA LEU A 213 16.88 -22.87 -3.83
C LEU A 213 17.67 -24.13 -4.21
N VAL A 214 17.25 -24.86 -5.25
CA VAL A 214 18.00 -26.02 -5.76
C VAL A 214 19.44 -25.61 -6.13
N GLU A 215 19.60 -24.52 -6.83
CA GLU A 215 20.93 -23.97 -7.20
C GLU A 215 21.79 -23.65 -5.97
N CYS A 216 21.22 -22.92 -4.99
CA CYS A 216 21.92 -22.58 -3.75
C CYS A 216 22.28 -23.82 -2.91
N ASP A 217 21.35 -24.74 -2.76
CA ASP A 217 21.54 -25.97 -1.96
C ASP A 217 22.64 -26.83 -2.55
N LEU A 218 22.67 -27.02 -3.87
CA LEU A 218 23.76 -27.73 -4.56
C LEU A 218 25.10 -27.04 -4.39
N ALA A 219 25.16 -25.71 -4.47
CA ALA A 219 26.39 -24.96 -4.28
C ALA A 219 26.94 -25.10 -2.85
N LEU A 220 26.07 -25.35 -1.86
CA LEU A 220 26.45 -25.62 -0.47
C LEU A 220 26.67 -27.14 -0.18
N GLY A 221 26.49 -28.02 -1.17
CA GLY A 221 26.58 -29.44 -1.01
C GLY A 221 25.39 -30.11 -0.29
N LEU A 222 24.27 -29.38 -0.14
CA LEU A 222 23.03 -29.84 0.48
C LEU A 222 22.18 -30.60 -0.56
N VAL A 223 22.70 -31.77 -1.00
CA VAL A 223 22.10 -32.52 -2.14
C VAL A 223 20.69 -33.01 -1.83
N LYS A 224 20.41 -33.34 -0.57
CA LYS A 224 19.08 -33.84 -0.16
C LYS A 224 18.06 -32.72 -0.28
N GLU A 225 18.35 -31.57 0.30
CA GLU A 225 17.48 -30.36 0.26
C GLU A 225 17.22 -29.91 -1.18
N ALA A 226 18.26 -29.93 -2.03
CA ALA A 226 18.13 -29.62 -3.44
C ALA A 226 17.15 -30.58 -4.16
N ARG A 227 17.23 -31.87 -3.86
CA ARG A 227 16.30 -32.88 -4.43
C ARG A 227 14.87 -32.65 -3.92
N ASP A 228 14.71 -32.38 -2.64
CA ASP A 228 13.38 -32.11 -2.03
C ASP A 228 12.72 -30.88 -2.68
N ASN A 229 13.47 -29.79 -2.86
CA ASN A 229 12.98 -28.59 -3.54
C ASN A 229 12.66 -28.83 -5.02
N ALA A 230 13.49 -29.59 -5.74
CA ALA A 230 13.23 -29.99 -7.13
C ALA A 230 11.99 -30.90 -7.23
N ALA A 231 11.77 -31.76 -6.24
CA ALA A 231 10.61 -32.63 -6.16
C ALA A 231 9.32 -31.80 -5.98
N VAL A 232 9.31 -30.84 -5.07
CA VAL A 232 8.20 -29.90 -4.88
C VAL A 232 7.90 -29.13 -6.17
N LEU A 233 8.93 -28.62 -6.84
CA LEU A 233 8.80 -27.90 -8.09
C LEU A 233 8.20 -28.79 -9.21
N GLY A 234 8.65 -30.03 -9.32
CA GLY A 234 8.12 -31.00 -10.30
C GLY A 234 6.69 -31.44 -10.03
N TYR A 235 6.29 -31.49 -8.75
CA TYR A 235 4.91 -31.84 -8.37
C TYR A 235 3.92 -30.74 -8.68
N TYR A 236 4.21 -29.51 -8.26
CA TYR A 236 3.27 -28.39 -8.40
C TYR A 236 3.37 -27.65 -9.74
N TYR A 237 4.55 -27.70 -10.40
CA TYR A 237 4.83 -26.91 -11.60
C TYR A 237 5.53 -27.74 -12.70
N PRO A 238 5.01 -28.93 -13.08
CA PRO A 238 5.71 -29.87 -13.98
C PRO A 238 5.95 -29.32 -15.38
N GLY A 239 5.15 -28.32 -15.83
CA GLY A 239 5.30 -27.68 -17.12
C GLY A 239 6.17 -26.40 -17.10
N SER A 240 6.72 -26.03 -15.95
CA SER A 240 7.55 -24.85 -15.81
C SER A 240 8.96 -25.07 -16.38
N ARG A 241 9.51 -24.07 -17.06
CA ARG A 241 10.93 -24.08 -17.46
C ARG A 241 11.86 -24.29 -16.27
N TRP A 242 11.50 -23.69 -15.11
CA TRP A 242 12.28 -23.80 -13.89
C TRP A 242 12.39 -25.23 -13.37
N TYR A 243 11.38 -26.07 -13.64
CA TYR A 243 11.47 -27.50 -13.34
C TYR A 243 12.49 -28.20 -14.25
N GLY A 244 12.53 -27.86 -15.55
CA GLY A 244 13.53 -28.39 -16.46
C GLY A 244 14.95 -28.06 -16.00
N ASP A 245 15.18 -26.82 -15.60
CA ASP A 245 16.47 -26.35 -15.12
C ASP A 245 16.88 -27.05 -13.82
N ALA A 246 15.98 -27.10 -12.82
CA ALA A 246 16.21 -27.79 -11.54
C ALA A 246 16.49 -29.29 -11.73
N TYR A 247 15.73 -29.94 -12.62
CA TYR A 247 15.94 -31.35 -12.93
C TYR A 247 17.32 -31.59 -13.54
N GLY A 248 17.73 -30.76 -14.49
CA GLY A 248 19.06 -30.81 -15.10
C GLY A 248 20.19 -30.68 -14.07
N LEU A 249 20.02 -29.73 -13.11
CA LEU A 249 20.99 -29.52 -12.02
C LEU A 249 21.12 -30.75 -11.11
N VAL A 250 20.00 -31.35 -10.71
CA VAL A 250 19.99 -32.51 -9.78
C VAL A 250 20.42 -33.81 -10.41
N THR A 251 20.20 -33.99 -11.74
CA THR A 251 20.50 -35.23 -12.47
C THR A 251 21.78 -35.20 -13.29
N GLY A 252 22.48 -34.05 -13.34
CA GLY A 252 23.71 -33.91 -14.11
C GLY A 252 23.48 -33.72 -15.62
N GLY A 253 22.38 -33.06 -16.00
CA GLY A 253 22.12 -32.60 -17.40
C GLY A 253 21.10 -33.43 -18.19
N GLY A 254 20.36 -34.34 -17.52
CA GLY A 254 19.22 -35.04 -18.15
C GLY A 254 18.02 -34.09 -18.35
N THR A 255 17.22 -34.31 -19.41
CA THR A 255 15.91 -33.64 -19.56
C THR A 255 14.86 -34.39 -18.73
N PRO A 256 13.86 -33.69 -18.12
CA PRO A 256 12.75 -34.37 -17.43
C PRO A 256 11.99 -35.26 -18.44
N ALA A 257 11.83 -36.52 -18.12
CA ALA A 257 10.92 -37.40 -18.88
C ALA A 257 9.50 -36.83 -18.73
N GLY A 258 8.84 -36.47 -19.84
CA GLY A 258 7.53 -35.85 -19.85
C GLY A 258 6.53 -36.62 -19.01
N GLY A 259 5.84 -35.92 -18.12
CA GLY A 259 4.62 -36.17 -17.36
C GLY A 259 4.19 -37.62 -17.10
N GLY A 260 5.01 -38.44 -16.49
CA GLY A 260 4.64 -39.80 -16.11
C GLY A 260 5.56 -40.29 -15.01
N GLU A 261 5.12 -41.24 -14.23
CA GLU A 261 5.67 -41.90 -13.02
C GLU A 261 7.19 -42.18 -12.94
N GLY A 262 8.03 -41.35 -13.59
CA GLY A 262 9.47 -41.54 -13.69
C GLY A 262 10.21 -41.48 -12.35
N TRP A 263 11.26 -40.67 -12.31
CA TRP A 263 12.13 -40.52 -11.14
C TRP A 263 11.42 -39.87 -9.94
N PHE A 264 10.41 -39.04 -10.21
CA PHE A 264 9.65 -38.29 -9.19
C PHE A 264 8.83 -39.24 -8.29
N GLY A 265 8.13 -40.23 -8.86
CA GLY A 265 7.40 -41.22 -8.09
C GLY A 265 8.30 -42.02 -7.15
N ARG A 266 9.57 -42.25 -7.55
CA ARG A 266 10.58 -42.94 -6.72
C ARG A 266 11.15 -42.04 -5.61
N LEU A 267 11.20 -40.75 -5.81
CA LEU A 267 11.67 -39.79 -4.80
C LEU A 267 10.63 -39.54 -3.72
N VAL A 268 9.37 -39.40 -4.11
CA VAL A 268 8.24 -39.20 -3.17
C VAL A 268 7.95 -40.47 -2.37
N SER A 269 8.05 -41.65 -2.98
CA SER A 269 7.86 -42.94 -2.27
C SER A 269 8.97 -43.30 -1.26
N GLY A 270 10.09 -42.57 -1.30
CA GLY A 270 11.19 -42.74 -0.32
C GLY A 270 11.20 -41.68 0.81
N VAL A 271 10.27 -40.76 0.81
CA VAL A 271 10.18 -39.67 1.82
C VAL A 271 8.98 -39.80 2.76
N PHE A 272 8.04 -40.74 2.48
CA PHE A 272 6.91 -41.08 3.36
C PHE A 272 7.03 -42.50 3.90
#